data_58855535f51b7b5104184a3a741f4db4
#
_entry.id   58855535f51b7b5104184a3a741f4db4
#
_cell.length_a   1.000
_cell.length_b   1.000
_cell.length_c   1.000
_cell.angle_alpha   90.00
_cell.angle_beta   90.00
_cell.angle_gamma   90.00
#
_symmetry.space_group_name_H-M   'P 1'
#
loop_
_entity.id
_entity.type
_entity.pdbx_description
1 polymer ?
#
loop_
_entity_poly.entity_id
_entity_poly.type
_entity_poly.pdbx_seq_one_letter_code
_entity_poly.pdbx_strand_id
1 'polypeptide(L)'
;LPEGAWAPQGELPADQLAALQLGWGLGSYRFARYKQGGRAPAQLLLESTDAEALDVLAACVRVRDWVNTPTEDMGPEQLEAIARELAQAHGAQLEVVAGEELLAQNFPAIHAVGRASHRAPRLIALRWGDAAHPHVALVGKGVCFDTGGLDLKPADGMRNMKKDMGGAAH
;
A
#
# COMPACT_ATOMS: atom_id res chain seq x y z
N LEU A 1 -25.33 4.07 1.04
CA LEU A 1 -26.41 4.27 0.03
C LEU A 1 -26.97 2.94 -0.45
N PRO A 2 -28.26 2.88 -0.88
CA PRO A 2 -28.82 1.73 -1.54
C PRO A 2 -28.07 1.39 -2.82
N GLU A 3 -28.19 0.14 -3.31
CA GLU A 3 -27.72 -0.22 -4.64
C GLU A 3 -28.40 0.67 -5.67
N GLY A 4 -27.66 1.01 -6.75
CA GLY A 4 -28.16 1.83 -7.82
C GLY A 4 -27.14 2.84 -8.29
N ALA A 5 -27.53 3.60 -9.28
CA ALA A 5 -26.74 4.69 -9.86
C ALA A 5 -27.26 6.03 -9.31
N TRP A 6 -26.33 6.88 -8.94
CA TRP A 6 -26.56 8.18 -8.33
C TRP A 6 -25.82 9.25 -9.11
N ALA A 7 -26.47 10.36 -9.37
CA ALA A 7 -25.87 11.51 -10.01
C ALA A 7 -26.12 12.77 -9.17
N PRO A 8 -25.16 13.70 -9.11
CA PRO A 8 -25.41 15.01 -8.53
C PRO A 8 -26.45 15.78 -9.40
N GLN A 9 -27.20 16.67 -8.77
CA GLN A 9 -28.09 17.58 -9.50
C GLN A 9 -27.34 18.90 -9.81
N GLY A 10 -27.21 19.21 -11.10
CA GLY A 10 -26.51 20.40 -11.57
C GLY A 10 -25.00 20.26 -11.65
N GLU A 11 -24.34 21.31 -12.13
CA GLU A 11 -22.89 21.38 -12.24
C GLU A 11 -22.23 21.55 -10.88
N LEU A 12 -21.15 20.81 -10.66
CA LEU A 12 -20.33 20.91 -9.44
C LEU A 12 -19.09 21.78 -9.73
N PRO A 13 -18.71 22.69 -8.82
CA PRO A 13 -17.38 23.29 -8.81
C PRO A 13 -16.29 22.21 -8.80
N ALA A 14 -15.12 22.49 -9.40
CA ALA A 14 -14.05 21.50 -9.58
C ALA A 14 -13.57 20.88 -8.26
N ASP A 15 -13.43 21.68 -7.21
CA ASP A 15 -13.04 21.23 -5.87
C ASP A 15 -14.08 20.30 -5.24
N GLN A 16 -15.36 20.56 -5.46
CA GLN A 16 -16.45 19.70 -4.99
C GLN A 16 -16.54 18.41 -5.80
N LEU A 17 -16.28 18.47 -7.10
CA LEU A 17 -16.22 17.29 -7.97
C LEU A 17 -15.10 16.34 -7.51
N ALA A 18 -13.89 16.85 -7.32
CA ALA A 18 -12.75 16.08 -6.84
C ALA A 18 -13.03 15.45 -5.47
N ALA A 19 -13.57 16.23 -4.52
CA ALA A 19 -13.93 15.74 -3.19
C ALA A 19 -15.01 14.65 -3.23
N LEU A 20 -16.04 14.82 -4.06
CA LEU A 20 -17.11 13.84 -4.26
C LEU A 20 -16.57 12.53 -4.84
N GLN A 21 -15.74 12.60 -5.91
CA GLN A 21 -15.13 11.43 -6.52
C GLN A 21 -14.29 10.65 -5.51
N LEU A 22 -13.40 11.34 -4.82
CA LEU A 22 -12.51 10.71 -3.84
C LEU A 22 -13.31 10.10 -2.70
N GLY A 23 -14.23 10.86 -2.10
CA GLY A 23 -15.05 10.40 -0.98
C GLY A 23 -15.95 9.22 -1.35
N TRP A 24 -16.59 9.27 -2.52
CA TRP A 24 -17.42 8.16 -3.01
C TRP A 24 -16.59 6.91 -3.29
N GLY A 25 -15.47 7.06 -3.99
CA GLY A 25 -14.57 5.96 -4.30
C GLY A 25 -14.01 5.28 -3.04
N LEU A 26 -13.55 6.07 -2.07
CA LEU A 26 -13.07 5.56 -0.78
C LEU A 26 -14.16 4.87 0.03
N GLY A 27 -15.39 5.36 -0.01
CA GLY A 27 -16.56 4.76 0.64
C GLY A 27 -17.08 3.51 -0.06
N SER A 28 -16.83 3.38 -1.35
CA SER A 28 -17.22 2.22 -2.17
C SER A 28 -16.21 1.08 -2.14
N TYR A 29 -15.03 1.31 -1.57
CA TYR A 29 -13.97 0.31 -1.51
C TYR A 29 -14.43 -0.98 -0.84
N ARG A 30 -14.07 -2.12 -1.45
CA ARG A 30 -14.33 -3.47 -0.93
C ARG A 30 -13.10 -4.34 -1.16
N PHE A 31 -12.64 -4.99 -0.11
CA PHE A 31 -11.57 -5.99 -0.20
C PHE A 31 -12.21 -7.37 -0.35
N ALA A 32 -12.21 -7.89 -1.58
CA ALA A 32 -12.91 -9.13 -1.94
C ALA A 32 -11.98 -10.31 -2.26
N ARG A 33 -10.68 -10.19 -1.97
CA ARG A 33 -9.69 -11.22 -2.35
C ARG A 33 -9.98 -12.59 -1.75
N TYR A 34 -10.48 -12.66 -0.52
CA TYR A 34 -10.68 -13.93 0.21
C TYR A 34 -12.16 -14.26 0.48
N LYS A 35 -13.05 -13.33 0.25
CA LYS A 35 -14.48 -13.53 0.42
C LYS A 35 -15.22 -13.00 -0.78
N GLN A 36 -16.01 -13.86 -1.38
CA GLN A 36 -17.00 -13.45 -2.36
C GLN A 36 -18.31 -13.11 -1.65
N GLY A 37 -19.04 -12.20 -2.21
CA GLY A 37 -20.35 -11.80 -1.70
C GLY A 37 -20.29 -10.51 -0.90
N GLY A 38 -21.42 -9.92 -0.76
CA GLY A 38 -21.65 -8.59 -0.22
C GLY A 38 -22.48 -7.79 -1.22
N ARG A 39 -23.08 -6.74 -0.70
CA ARG A 39 -23.85 -5.82 -1.54
C ARG A 39 -22.91 -5.09 -2.51
N ALA A 40 -23.33 -4.98 -3.78
CA ALA A 40 -22.63 -4.15 -4.74
C ALA A 40 -22.56 -2.68 -4.26
N PRO A 41 -21.44 -1.98 -4.43
CA PRO A 41 -21.38 -0.57 -4.10
C PRO A 41 -22.32 0.23 -5.00
N ALA A 42 -22.89 1.32 -4.48
CA ALA A 42 -23.63 2.27 -5.27
C ALA A 42 -22.70 2.93 -6.30
N GLN A 43 -23.18 3.10 -7.52
CA GLN A 43 -22.42 3.72 -8.61
C GLN A 43 -22.60 5.24 -8.58
N LEU A 44 -21.54 5.99 -8.81
CA LEU A 44 -21.58 7.44 -9.02
C LEU A 44 -21.46 7.72 -10.52
N LEU A 45 -22.46 8.41 -11.06
CA LEU A 45 -22.47 8.86 -12.45
C LEU A 45 -22.06 10.33 -12.49
N LEU A 46 -21.02 10.64 -13.24
CA LEU A 46 -20.50 12.01 -13.40
C LEU A 46 -20.37 12.32 -14.90
N GLU A 47 -20.65 13.55 -15.29
CA GLU A 47 -20.45 14.05 -16.66
C GLU A 47 -18.97 14.30 -16.98
N SER A 48 -18.20 14.66 -15.94
CA SER A 48 -16.76 14.88 -16.03
C SER A 48 -16.06 14.26 -14.83
N THR A 49 -14.73 14.07 -14.94
CA THR A 49 -13.91 13.51 -13.88
C THR A 49 -12.67 14.37 -13.63
N ASP A 50 -12.24 14.43 -12.39
CA ASP A 50 -10.97 14.99 -11.98
C ASP A 50 -9.89 13.91 -11.98
N ALA A 51 -8.85 14.06 -12.80
CA ALA A 51 -7.81 13.05 -13.00
C ALA A 51 -6.95 12.88 -11.75
N GLU A 52 -6.61 13.96 -11.05
CA GLU A 52 -5.79 13.91 -9.83
C GLU A 52 -6.54 13.16 -8.71
N ALA A 53 -7.84 13.43 -8.54
CA ALA A 53 -8.66 12.71 -7.57
C ALA A 53 -8.75 11.22 -7.89
N LEU A 54 -8.78 10.82 -9.16
CA LEU A 54 -8.74 9.42 -9.58
C LEU A 54 -7.39 8.75 -9.29
N ASP A 55 -6.28 9.45 -9.51
CA ASP A 55 -4.94 8.94 -9.21
C ASP A 55 -4.75 8.75 -7.70
N VAL A 56 -5.17 9.73 -6.90
CA VAL A 56 -5.17 9.63 -5.43
C VAL A 56 -6.06 8.48 -4.96
N LEU A 57 -7.25 8.33 -5.52
CA LEU A 57 -8.14 7.22 -5.20
C LEU A 57 -7.50 5.87 -5.52
N ALA A 58 -6.89 5.74 -6.70
CA ALA A 58 -6.21 4.51 -7.11
C ALA A 58 -5.05 4.16 -6.17
N ALA A 59 -4.24 5.14 -5.77
CA ALA A 59 -3.18 4.96 -4.79
C ALA A 59 -3.73 4.50 -3.42
N CYS A 60 -4.77 5.16 -2.91
CA CYS A 60 -5.42 4.78 -1.65
C CYS A 60 -6.00 3.36 -1.69
N VAL A 61 -6.62 2.95 -2.80
CA VAL A 61 -7.17 1.60 -2.98
C VAL A 61 -6.04 0.57 -2.95
N ARG A 62 -4.94 0.80 -3.67
CA ARG A 62 -3.76 -0.09 -3.66
C ARG A 62 -3.21 -0.27 -2.24
N VAL A 63 -2.98 0.83 -1.51
CA VAL A 63 -2.49 0.77 -0.12
C VAL A 63 -3.45 -0.04 0.76
N ARG A 64 -4.77 0.18 0.64
CA ARG A 64 -5.77 -0.58 1.40
C ARG A 64 -5.74 -2.07 1.05
N ASP A 65 -5.59 -2.43 -0.23
CA ASP A 65 -5.48 -3.81 -0.67
C ASP A 65 -4.24 -4.49 -0.07
N TRP A 66 -3.09 -3.81 -0.11
CA TRP A 66 -1.85 -4.34 0.45
C TRP A 66 -1.95 -4.53 1.97
N VAL A 67 -2.42 -3.51 2.69
CA VAL A 67 -2.60 -3.56 4.16
C VAL A 67 -3.65 -4.60 4.58
N ASN A 68 -4.68 -4.83 3.77
CA ASN A 68 -5.71 -5.83 4.05
C ASN A 68 -5.27 -7.26 3.71
N THR A 69 -4.26 -7.42 2.88
CA THR A 69 -3.73 -8.73 2.51
C THR A 69 -2.97 -9.33 3.70
N PRO A 70 -3.34 -10.55 4.18
CA PRO A 70 -2.62 -11.24 5.24
C PRO A 70 -1.16 -11.50 4.88
N THR A 71 -0.32 -11.63 5.90
CA THR A 71 1.14 -11.81 5.71
C THR A 71 1.52 -13.06 4.91
N GLU A 72 0.66 -14.08 4.87
CA GLU A 72 0.88 -15.24 3.99
C GLU A 72 1.04 -14.82 2.53
N ASP A 73 0.22 -13.88 2.08
CA ASP A 73 0.22 -13.34 0.71
C ASP A 73 0.84 -11.95 0.59
N MET A 74 1.35 -11.38 1.68
CA MET A 74 2.01 -10.07 1.73
C MET A 74 3.26 -10.14 2.62
N GLY A 75 4.27 -10.82 2.12
CA GLY A 75 5.59 -10.89 2.76
C GLY A 75 6.58 -9.91 2.12
N PRO A 76 7.86 -9.98 2.52
CA PRO A 76 8.91 -9.11 1.99
C PRO A 76 9.07 -9.20 0.46
N GLU A 77 8.93 -10.40 -0.12
CA GLU A 77 9.00 -10.60 -1.58
C GLU A 77 7.86 -9.90 -2.32
N GLN A 78 6.66 -9.91 -1.75
CA GLN A 78 5.50 -9.26 -2.35
C GLN A 78 5.65 -7.74 -2.33
N LEU A 79 6.19 -7.17 -1.23
CA LEU A 79 6.50 -5.74 -1.18
C LEU A 79 7.58 -5.36 -2.22
N GLU A 80 8.59 -6.22 -2.42
CA GLU A 80 9.57 -6.01 -3.49
C GLU A 80 8.93 -6.07 -4.87
N ALA A 81 8.06 -7.06 -5.13
CA ALA A 81 7.37 -7.19 -6.42
C ALA A 81 6.53 -5.94 -6.73
N ILE A 82 5.80 -5.43 -5.74
CA ILE A 82 5.03 -4.17 -5.85
C ILE A 82 5.95 -3.00 -6.18
N ALA A 83 7.06 -2.86 -5.46
CA ALA A 83 8.02 -1.78 -5.72
C ALA A 83 8.64 -1.89 -7.13
N ARG A 84 8.88 -3.10 -7.62
CA ARG A 84 9.36 -3.37 -8.97
C ARG A 84 8.35 -2.98 -10.04
N GLU A 85 7.08 -3.32 -9.84
CA GLU A 85 5.98 -2.90 -10.72
C GLU A 85 5.85 -1.38 -10.78
N LEU A 86 5.91 -0.70 -9.63
CA LEU A 86 5.87 0.76 -9.54
C LEU A 86 7.08 1.39 -10.23
N ALA A 87 8.29 0.85 -10.00
CA ALA A 87 9.50 1.33 -10.66
C ALA A 87 9.38 1.25 -12.19
N GLN A 88 8.89 0.14 -12.71
CA GLN A 88 8.66 -0.05 -14.13
C GLN A 88 7.59 0.91 -14.69
N ALA A 89 6.48 1.07 -13.98
CA ALA A 89 5.37 1.92 -14.42
C ALA A 89 5.75 3.41 -14.50
N HIS A 90 6.62 3.86 -13.60
CA HIS A 90 6.98 5.27 -13.46
C HIS A 90 8.43 5.60 -13.87
N GLY A 91 9.18 4.66 -14.43
CA GLY A 91 10.55 4.87 -14.83
C GLY A 91 11.50 5.15 -13.65
N ALA A 92 11.21 4.60 -12.48
CA ALA A 92 12.05 4.73 -11.30
C ALA A 92 13.18 3.69 -11.30
N GLN A 93 14.28 4.01 -10.61
CA GLN A 93 15.33 3.04 -10.32
C GLN A 93 15.02 2.30 -9.04
N LEU A 94 15.15 0.97 -9.06
CA LEU A 94 14.94 0.10 -7.92
C LEU A 94 16.28 -0.50 -7.48
N GLU A 95 16.56 -0.40 -6.20
CA GLU A 95 17.65 -1.09 -5.53
C GLU A 95 17.08 -1.98 -4.42
N VAL A 96 17.54 -3.22 -4.33
CA VAL A 96 17.10 -4.17 -3.29
C VAL A 96 18.33 -4.80 -2.66
N VAL A 97 18.40 -4.76 -1.33
CA VAL A 97 19.42 -5.45 -0.53
C VAL A 97 18.70 -6.50 0.31
N ALA A 98 19.01 -7.78 0.17
CA ALA A 98 18.24 -8.85 0.79
C ALA A 98 19.12 -9.89 1.52
N GLY A 99 18.56 -10.51 2.56
CA GLY A 99 19.20 -11.60 3.30
C GLY A 99 20.54 -11.19 3.89
N GLU A 100 21.56 -12.03 3.67
CA GLU A 100 22.93 -11.82 4.22
C GLU A 100 23.63 -10.57 3.66
N GLU A 101 23.23 -10.10 2.49
CA GLU A 101 23.78 -8.87 1.91
C GLU A 101 23.46 -7.63 2.77
N LEU A 102 22.39 -7.67 3.54
CA LEU A 102 22.07 -6.62 4.51
C LEU A 102 23.18 -6.44 5.55
N LEU A 103 23.84 -7.53 5.96
CA LEU A 103 25.01 -7.43 6.89
C LEU A 103 26.22 -6.83 6.19
N ALA A 104 26.50 -7.27 4.95
CA ALA A 104 27.61 -6.76 4.17
C ALA A 104 27.50 -5.26 3.89
N GLN A 105 26.27 -4.76 3.71
CA GLN A 105 25.98 -3.35 3.48
C GLN A 105 25.63 -2.55 4.74
N ASN A 106 25.90 -3.11 5.93
CA ASN A 106 25.71 -2.44 7.23
C ASN A 106 24.24 -2.10 7.55
N PHE A 107 23.30 -3.01 7.24
CA PHE A 107 21.90 -2.95 7.68
C PHE A 107 21.56 -4.08 8.67
N PRO A 108 22.32 -4.23 9.78
CA PRO A 108 22.18 -5.37 10.70
C PRO A 108 20.82 -5.41 11.42
N ALA A 109 20.20 -4.26 11.63
CA ALA A 109 18.90 -4.19 12.31
C ALA A 109 17.78 -4.79 11.44
N ILE A 110 17.79 -4.54 10.12
CA ILE A 110 16.83 -5.13 9.18
C ILE A 110 17.03 -6.65 9.12
N HIS A 111 18.28 -7.10 9.02
CA HIS A 111 18.62 -8.51 9.04
C HIS A 111 18.16 -9.19 10.34
N ALA A 112 18.44 -8.59 11.50
CA ALA A 112 18.10 -9.15 12.81
C ALA A 112 16.58 -9.39 12.98
N VAL A 113 15.74 -8.48 12.46
CA VAL A 113 14.27 -8.62 12.53
C VAL A 113 13.76 -9.78 11.68
N GLY A 114 14.39 -10.03 10.52
CA GLY A 114 13.89 -11.01 9.56
C GLY A 114 14.65 -12.34 9.51
N ARG A 115 15.81 -12.44 10.13
CA ARG A 115 16.72 -13.61 9.99
C ARG A 115 16.13 -14.96 10.38
N ALA A 116 15.14 -14.99 11.27
CA ALA A 116 14.50 -16.22 11.72
C ALA A 116 13.31 -16.64 10.84
N SER A 117 12.93 -15.81 9.86
CA SER A 117 11.88 -16.13 8.90
C SER A 117 12.45 -16.97 7.76
N HIS A 118 11.62 -17.85 7.18
CA HIS A 118 11.91 -18.50 5.89
C HIS A 118 11.87 -17.52 4.70
N ARG A 119 11.37 -16.29 4.93
CA ARG A 119 11.32 -15.21 3.95
C ARG A 119 12.41 -14.19 4.26
N ALA A 120 13.37 -14.04 3.35
CA ALA A 120 14.52 -13.18 3.56
C ALA A 120 14.11 -11.70 3.77
N PRO A 121 14.62 -11.04 4.83
CA PRO A 121 14.42 -9.61 5.04
C PRO A 121 15.10 -8.80 3.94
N ARG A 122 14.59 -7.58 3.67
CA ARG A 122 15.14 -6.73 2.61
C ARG A 122 14.93 -5.24 2.84
N LEU A 123 15.88 -4.47 2.35
CA LEU A 123 15.75 -3.04 2.11
C LEU A 123 15.36 -2.84 0.65
N ILE A 124 14.33 -2.04 0.41
CA ILE A 124 13.84 -1.71 -0.93
C ILE A 124 13.96 -0.19 -1.06
N ALA A 125 14.74 0.28 -2.03
CA ALA A 125 14.90 1.70 -2.30
C ALA A 125 14.46 2.02 -3.73
N LEU A 126 13.54 2.97 -3.84
CA LEU A 126 13.08 3.55 -5.10
C LEU A 126 13.67 4.94 -5.25
N ARG A 127 14.25 5.23 -6.41
CA ARG A 127 14.72 6.57 -6.79
C ARG A 127 13.98 7.02 -8.03
N TRP A 128 13.35 8.17 -7.94
CA TRP A 128 12.56 8.73 -9.03
C TRP A 128 12.81 10.24 -9.16
N GLY A 129 12.72 10.74 -10.37
CA GLY A 129 12.93 12.15 -10.69
C GLY A 129 14.33 12.46 -11.15
N ASP A 130 14.61 13.77 -11.34
CA ASP A 130 15.91 14.27 -11.79
C ASP A 130 16.87 14.43 -10.61
N ALA A 131 18.06 13.86 -10.71
CA ALA A 131 19.11 13.95 -9.69
C ALA A 131 19.62 15.37 -9.44
N ALA A 132 19.35 16.32 -10.34
CA ALA A 132 19.71 17.74 -10.17
C ALA A 132 18.74 18.48 -9.23
N HIS A 133 17.55 17.92 -8.96
CA HIS A 133 16.58 18.53 -8.06
C HIS A 133 16.87 18.23 -6.58
N PRO A 134 16.36 19.04 -5.66
CA PRO A 134 16.44 18.74 -4.23
C PRO A 134 15.87 17.35 -3.92
N HIS A 135 16.58 16.59 -3.08
CA HIS A 135 16.19 15.23 -2.72
C HIS A 135 15.25 15.23 -1.51
N VAL A 136 14.16 14.49 -1.61
CA VAL A 136 13.26 14.16 -0.49
C VAL A 136 13.33 12.66 -0.25
N ALA A 137 13.65 12.25 0.97
CA ALA A 137 13.63 10.85 1.37
C ALA A 137 12.35 10.53 2.14
N LEU A 138 11.58 9.54 1.65
CA LEU A 138 10.45 8.96 2.35
C LEU A 138 10.88 7.61 2.90
N VAL A 139 10.72 7.39 4.20
CA VAL A 139 11.13 6.16 4.87
C VAL A 139 9.91 5.49 5.48
N GLY A 140 9.59 4.30 5.01
CA GLY A 140 8.43 3.52 5.44
C GLY A 140 8.82 2.24 6.16
N LYS A 141 8.16 1.95 7.29
CA LYS A 141 8.25 0.67 7.98
C LYS A 141 7.54 -0.41 7.18
N GLY A 142 8.26 -1.48 6.81
CA GLY A 142 7.77 -2.59 6.00
C GLY A 142 7.70 -3.94 6.73
N VAL A 143 7.47 -3.94 8.05
CA VAL A 143 7.35 -5.19 8.83
C VAL A 143 6.05 -5.90 8.49
N CYS A 144 6.14 -7.03 7.78
CA CYS A 144 4.97 -7.79 7.31
C CYS A 144 4.26 -8.51 8.45
N PHE A 145 5.03 -9.05 9.41
CA PHE A 145 4.55 -9.67 10.64
C PHE A 145 5.69 -9.81 11.65
N ASP A 146 5.38 -9.65 12.94
CA ASP A 146 6.33 -9.83 14.01
C ASP A 146 5.65 -10.46 15.23
N THR A 147 6.07 -11.67 15.60
CA THR A 147 5.54 -12.41 16.75
C THR A 147 6.10 -11.94 18.08
N GLY A 148 7.16 -11.11 18.07
CA GLY A 148 7.94 -10.72 19.26
C GLY A 148 9.17 -11.58 19.50
N GLY A 149 9.33 -12.69 18.78
CA GLY A 149 10.45 -13.62 18.97
C GLY A 149 10.32 -14.44 20.27
N LEU A 150 11.34 -14.46 21.11
CA LEU A 150 11.31 -15.19 22.40
C LEU A 150 10.33 -14.58 23.41
N ASP A 151 10.12 -13.26 23.35
CA ASP A 151 9.07 -12.56 24.10
C ASP A 151 7.82 -12.46 23.24
N LEU A 152 7.07 -13.56 23.19
CA LEU A 152 5.93 -13.73 22.30
C LEU A 152 4.79 -12.78 22.64
N LYS A 153 4.33 -12.03 21.66
CA LYS A 153 3.20 -11.12 21.80
C LYS A 153 1.90 -11.87 22.11
N PRO A 154 1.01 -11.30 22.93
CA PRO A 154 -0.32 -11.85 23.15
C PRO A 154 -1.16 -11.77 21.85
N ALA A 155 -2.21 -12.61 21.75
CA ALA A 155 -3.06 -12.70 20.56
C ALA A 155 -3.62 -11.35 20.11
N ASP A 156 -4.00 -10.47 21.03
CA ASP A 156 -4.52 -9.14 20.71
C ASP A 156 -3.46 -8.22 20.08
N GLY A 157 -2.20 -8.38 20.46
CA GLY A 157 -1.07 -7.67 19.85
C GLY A 157 -0.76 -8.14 18.42
N MET A 158 -1.13 -9.37 18.05
CA MET A 158 -0.87 -9.97 16.75
C MET A 158 -2.04 -9.87 15.77
N ARG A 159 -3.28 -9.77 16.26
CA ARG A 159 -4.51 -9.86 15.45
C ARG A 159 -4.52 -8.99 14.19
N ASN A 160 -4.04 -7.76 14.31
CA ASN A 160 -4.01 -6.80 13.21
C ASN A 160 -2.59 -6.52 12.68
N MET A 161 -1.63 -7.40 12.97
CA MET A 161 -0.22 -7.19 12.62
C MET A 161 0.03 -7.13 11.09
N LYS A 162 -0.87 -7.64 10.26
CA LYS A 162 -0.83 -7.47 8.78
C LYS A 162 -0.70 -6.02 8.34
N LYS A 163 -1.19 -5.06 9.16
CA LYS A 163 -1.09 -3.61 8.87
C LYS A 163 0.30 -3.01 9.16
N ASP A 164 1.20 -3.77 9.80
CA ASP A 164 2.47 -3.23 10.33
C ASP A 164 3.48 -2.84 9.24
N MET A 165 3.19 -3.22 7.99
CA MET A 165 3.89 -2.79 6.78
C MET A 165 3.27 -1.53 6.12
N GLY A 166 2.25 -0.94 6.73
CA GLY A 166 1.51 0.17 6.16
C GLY A 166 2.37 1.41 5.86
N GLY A 167 3.41 1.66 6.65
CA GLY A 167 4.36 2.75 6.38
C GLY A 167 5.10 2.59 5.07
N ALA A 168 5.50 1.36 4.72
CA ALA A 168 6.13 1.08 3.43
C ALA A 168 5.13 1.02 2.26
N ALA A 169 3.84 0.77 2.56
CA ALA A 169 2.78 0.71 1.55
C ALA A 169 2.36 2.10 1.04
N HIS A 170 2.58 3.18 1.83
CA HIS A 170 2.32 4.56 1.44
C HIS A 170 3.43 5.12 0.57
#